data_a828c5f9e19aeebbaf9d033e338c16ab
#
_entry.id   a828c5f9e19aeebbaf9d033e338c16ab
#
_cell.length_a   1.000
_cell.length_b   1.000
_cell.length_c   1.000
_cell.angle_alpha   90.00
_cell.angle_beta   90.00
_cell.angle_gamma   90.00
#
_symmetry.space_group_name_H-M   'P 1'
#
loop_
_entity.id
_entity.type
_entity.pdbx_description
1 polymer ?
#
loop_
_entity_poly.entity_id
_entity_poly.type
_entity_poly.pdbx_seq_one_letter_code
_entity_poly.pdbx_strand_id
1 'polypeptide(L)'
;MTNRTDLLAEFASRYIWWRGERPPSEDRVIAQVMSLGTYDDIRRLEACYGPHDLRAVMLRAQPGWVDERSWDLWRGRLAFAGAGPIPENPPRRSFDAEVP
;
A
#
# COMPACT_ATOMS: atom_id res chain seq x y z
N MET A 1 4.25 -12.88 19.38
CA MET A 1 4.56 -12.72 17.96
C MET A 1 3.33 -12.12 17.24
N THR A 2 3.52 -11.03 16.53
CA THR A 2 2.42 -10.36 15.86
C THR A 2 2.10 -11.08 14.55
N ASN A 3 0.87 -11.56 14.40
CA ASN A 3 0.45 -12.14 13.13
C ASN A 3 -0.17 -11.08 12.21
N ARG A 4 -0.45 -11.46 10.96
CA ARG A 4 -1.01 -10.51 9.97
C ARG A 4 -2.31 -9.87 10.44
N THR A 5 -3.20 -10.66 11.02
CA THR A 5 -4.50 -10.17 11.48
C THR A 5 -4.33 -9.11 12.56
N ASP A 6 -3.48 -9.37 13.54
CA ASP A 6 -3.23 -8.43 14.63
C ASP A 6 -2.55 -7.16 14.12
N LEU A 7 -1.59 -7.31 13.22
CA LEU A 7 -0.89 -6.18 12.62
C LEU A 7 -1.84 -5.31 11.81
N LEU A 8 -2.70 -5.91 11.01
CA LEU A 8 -3.69 -5.17 10.21
C LEU A 8 -4.68 -4.44 11.10
N ALA A 9 -5.11 -5.06 12.19
CA ALA A 9 -6.02 -4.41 13.14
C ALA A 9 -5.36 -3.19 13.79
N GLU A 10 -4.09 -3.33 14.18
CA GLU A 10 -3.34 -2.21 14.74
C GLU A 10 -3.16 -1.08 13.73
N PHE A 11 -2.77 -1.41 12.50
CA PHE A 11 -2.59 -0.41 11.45
C PHE A 11 -3.91 0.25 11.07
N ALA A 12 -5.00 -0.50 10.97
CA ALA A 12 -6.31 0.08 10.68
C ALA A 12 -6.69 1.09 11.76
N SER A 13 -6.44 0.77 13.02
CA SER A 13 -6.72 1.68 14.12
C SER A 13 -5.90 2.98 14.05
N ARG A 14 -4.67 2.91 13.56
CA ARG A 14 -3.76 4.06 13.53
C ARG A 14 -3.83 4.87 12.24
N TYR A 15 -4.08 4.21 11.11
CA TYR A 15 -3.95 4.84 9.80
C TYR A 15 -5.25 5.03 9.06
N ILE A 16 -6.34 4.39 9.49
CA ILE A 16 -7.65 4.54 8.89
C ILE A 16 -8.52 5.35 9.84
N TRP A 17 -8.54 6.66 9.67
CA TRP A 17 -9.25 7.56 10.58
C TRP A 17 -10.64 7.94 10.10
N TRP A 18 -10.96 7.66 8.84
CA TRP A 18 -12.30 7.95 8.35
C TRP A 18 -13.26 6.83 8.73
N ARG A 19 -14.52 7.20 8.87
CA ARG A 19 -15.56 6.25 9.16
C ARG A 19 -16.32 5.92 7.88
N GLY A 20 -16.47 4.64 7.62
CA GLY A 20 -17.28 4.14 6.53
C GLY A 20 -18.20 3.05 7.04
N GLU A 21 -19.18 2.71 6.25
CA GLU A 21 -20.11 1.63 6.60
C GLU A 21 -19.44 0.26 6.56
N ARG A 22 -18.33 0.17 5.84
CA ARG A 22 -17.58 -1.07 5.67
C ARG A 22 -16.18 -0.92 6.24
N PRO A 23 -15.65 -1.99 6.84
CA PRO A 23 -14.26 -1.98 7.25
C PRO A 23 -13.36 -1.87 6.01
N PRO A 24 -12.19 -1.24 6.13
CA PRO A 24 -11.26 -1.15 5.02
C PRO A 24 -10.75 -2.55 4.62
N SER A 25 -10.48 -2.73 3.34
CA SER A 25 -9.88 -3.96 2.86
C SER A 25 -8.44 -4.06 3.34
N GLU A 26 -7.90 -5.27 3.34
CA GLU A 26 -6.50 -5.52 3.66
C GLU A 26 -5.59 -4.66 2.78
N ASP A 27 -5.84 -4.65 1.47
CA ASP A 27 -5.06 -3.85 0.53
C ASP A 27 -5.08 -2.36 0.88
N ARG A 28 -6.24 -1.86 1.30
CA ARG A 28 -6.38 -0.44 1.66
C ARG A 28 -5.56 -0.08 2.88
N VAL A 29 -5.58 -0.94 3.90
CA VAL A 29 -4.77 -0.74 5.12
C VAL A 29 -3.29 -0.78 4.77
N ILE A 30 -2.86 -1.76 4.01
CA ILE A 30 -1.45 -1.89 3.60
C ILE A 30 -1.01 -0.66 2.80
N ALA A 31 -1.81 -0.24 1.83
CA ALA A 31 -1.48 0.93 1.01
C ALA A 31 -1.38 2.20 1.86
N GLN A 32 -2.24 2.34 2.86
CA GLN A 32 -2.19 3.50 3.76
C GLN A 32 -0.89 3.52 4.57
N VAL A 33 -0.46 2.37 5.08
CA VAL A 33 0.81 2.27 5.79
C VAL A 33 1.98 2.56 4.84
N MET A 34 1.93 2.08 3.61
CA MET A 34 2.96 2.35 2.62
C MET A 34 3.10 3.85 2.32
N SER A 35 1.99 4.59 2.38
CA SER A 35 1.98 6.04 2.12
C SER A 35 2.37 6.86 3.34
N LEU A 36 1.89 6.50 4.52
CA LEU A 36 1.96 7.35 5.70
C LEU A 36 2.75 6.74 6.85
N GLY A 37 3.14 5.48 6.74
CA GLY A 37 3.75 4.76 7.85
C GLY A 37 5.10 5.33 8.27
N THR A 38 5.39 5.19 9.56
CA THR A 38 6.71 5.47 10.08
C THR A 38 7.68 4.40 9.61
N TYR A 39 8.97 4.67 9.73
CA TYR A 39 10.00 3.70 9.37
C TYR A 39 9.81 2.37 10.11
N ASP A 40 9.50 2.44 11.40
CA ASP A 40 9.27 1.23 12.20
C ASP A 40 8.06 0.43 11.69
N ASP A 41 6.97 1.12 11.36
CA ASP A 41 5.78 0.47 10.85
C ASP A 41 6.00 -0.15 9.47
N ILE A 42 6.80 0.53 8.64
CA ILE A 42 7.18 -0.01 7.34
C ILE A 42 7.99 -1.30 7.51
N ARG A 43 8.91 -1.33 8.46
CA ARG A 43 9.69 -2.53 8.74
C ARG A 43 8.81 -3.66 9.26
N ARG A 44 7.84 -3.34 10.10
CA ARG A 44 6.88 -4.33 10.61
C ARG A 44 6.05 -4.90 9.46
N LEU A 45 5.64 -4.04 8.54
CA LEU A 45 4.90 -4.46 7.36
C LEU A 45 5.75 -5.42 6.51
N GLU A 46 7.00 -5.05 6.25
CA GLU A 46 7.91 -5.88 5.46
C GLU A 46 8.23 -7.21 6.14
N ALA A 47 8.17 -7.26 7.46
CA ALA A 47 8.40 -8.49 8.20
C ALA A 47 7.22 -9.48 8.07
N CYS A 48 6.02 -8.97 7.83
CA CYS A 48 4.82 -9.79 7.70
C CYS A 48 4.45 -10.11 6.24
N TYR A 49 4.83 -9.24 5.31
CA TYR A 49 4.47 -9.37 3.90
C TYR A 49 5.74 -9.35 3.06
N GLY A 50 5.91 -10.37 2.24
CA GLY A 50 7.04 -10.42 1.34
C GLY A 50 6.97 -9.36 0.25
N PRO A 51 8.10 -9.14 -0.48
CA PRO A 51 8.13 -8.14 -1.57
C PRO A 51 7.08 -8.38 -2.65
N HIS A 52 6.82 -9.64 -2.97
CA HIS A 52 5.80 -9.99 -3.98
C HIS A 52 4.40 -9.61 -3.53
N ASP A 53 4.11 -9.79 -2.24
CA ASP A 53 2.80 -9.42 -1.68
C ASP A 53 2.59 -7.91 -1.74
N LEU A 54 3.62 -7.15 -1.37
CA LEU A 54 3.53 -5.68 -1.39
C LEU A 54 3.45 -5.15 -2.82
N ARG A 55 4.17 -5.76 -3.74
CA ARG A 55 4.03 -5.43 -5.16
C ARG A 55 2.59 -5.66 -5.64
N ALA A 56 2.01 -6.79 -5.27
CA ALA A 56 0.63 -7.10 -5.65
C ALA A 56 -0.36 -6.06 -5.12
N VAL A 57 -0.15 -5.59 -3.89
CA VAL A 57 -0.98 -4.51 -3.33
C VAL A 57 -0.84 -3.24 -4.16
N MET A 58 0.37 -2.87 -4.54
CA MET A 58 0.58 -1.70 -5.40
C MET A 58 -0.13 -1.84 -6.74
N LEU A 59 -0.06 -3.02 -7.34
CA LEU A 59 -0.71 -3.27 -8.64
C LEU A 59 -2.23 -3.25 -8.57
N ARG A 60 -2.80 -3.54 -7.39
CA ARG A 60 -4.25 -3.50 -7.16
C ARG A 60 -4.73 -2.17 -6.58
N ALA A 61 -3.81 -1.28 -6.20
CA ALA A 61 -4.17 -0.02 -5.56
C ALA A 61 -5.03 0.84 -6.48
N GLN A 62 -5.99 1.51 -5.88
CA GLN A 62 -6.84 2.45 -6.61
C GLN A 62 -6.18 3.84 -6.61
N PRO A 63 -6.59 4.72 -7.56
CA PRO A 63 -6.05 6.07 -7.61
C PRO A 63 -6.18 6.78 -6.26
N GLY A 64 -5.09 7.41 -5.83
CA GLY A 64 -5.05 8.15 -4.58
C GLY A 64 -4.68 7.36 -3.34
N TRP A 65 -4.58 6.05 -3.44
CA TRP A 65 -4.20 5.22 -2.27
C TRP A 65 -2.74 5.40 -1.87
N VAL A 66 -1.86 5.55 -2.87
CA VAL A 66 -0.43 5.76 -2.64
C VAL A 66 -0.02 6.99 -3.43
N ASP A 67 0.59 7.98 -2.78
CA ASP A 67 1.04 9.18 -3.47
C ASP A 67 2.28 8.89 -4.33
N GLU A 68 2.62 9.84 -5.20
CA GLU A 68 3.72 9.65 -6.15
C GLU A 68 5.06 9.42 -5.45
N ARG A 69 5.29 10.12 -4.36
CA ARG A 69 6.54 10.02 -3.60
C ARG A 69 6.69 8.65 -2.96
N SER A 70 5.63 8.17 -2.32
CA SER A 70 5.62 6.86 -1.69
C SER A 70 5.70 5.75 -2.72
N TRP A 71 4.99 5.92 -3.84
CA TRP A 71 5.03 4.97 -4.95
C TRP A 71 6.46 4.79 -5.47
N ASP A 72 7.15 5.90 -5.69
CA ASP A 72 8.50 5.88 -6.21
C ASP A 72 9.48 5.22 -5.23
N LEU A 73 9.34 5.56 -3.93
CA LEU A 73 10.13 4.93 -2.87
C LEU A 73 9.94 3.43 -2.87
N TRP A 74 8.69 2.97 -2.90
CA TRP A 74 8.39 1.54 -2.85
C TRP A 74 8.82 0.80 -4.11
N ARG A 75 8.73 1.44 -5.27
CA ARG A 75 9.27 0.85 -6.49
C ARG A 75 10.74 0.51 -6.31
N GLY A 76 11.52 1.45 -5.79
CA GLY A 76 12.94 1.24 -5.55
C GLY A 76 13.20 0.13 -4.54
N ARG A 77 12.49 0.15 -3.40
CA ARG A 77 12.67 -0.85 -2.35
C ARG A 77 12.30 -2.26 -2.84
N LEU A 78 11.20 -2.39 -3.53
CA LEU A 78 10.72 -3.69 -4.00
C LEU A 78 11.54 -4.21 -5.17
N ALA A 79 12.02 -3.33 -6.04
CA ALA A 79 12.94 -3.71 -7.11
C ALA A 79 14.24 -4.27 -6.53
N PHE A 80 14.79 -3.60 -5.52
CA PHE A 80 15.98 -4.06 -4.83
C PHE A 80 15.78 -5.43 -4.19
N ALA A 81 14.57 -5.67 -3.68
CA ALA A 81 14.21 -6.96 -3.07
C ALA A 81 13.84 -8.04 -4.10
N GLY A 82 13.85 -7.72 -5.38
CA GLY A 82 13.58 -8.70 -6.45
C GLY A 82 12.12 -9.01 -6.68
N ALA A 83 11.22 -8.11 -6.33
CA ALA A 83 9.77 -8.35 -6.46
C ALA A 83 9.27 -8.38 -7.90
N GLY A 84 9.99 -7.76 -8.82
CA GLY A 84 9.56 -7.68 -10.21
C GLY A 84 9.15 -6.27 -10.62
N PRO A 85 8.78 -6.07 -11.88
CA PRO A 85 8.50 -4.74 -12.40
C PRO A 85 7.24 -4.13 -11.80
N ILE A 86 7.28 -2.83 -11.56
CA ILE A 86 6.15 -2.04 -11.06
C ILE A 86 6.04 -0.82 -11.98
N PRO A 87 4.82 -0.42 -12.37
CA PRO A 87 4.64 0.77 -13.20
C PRO A 87 5.33 1.99 -12.60
N GLU A 88 5.86 2.84 -13.44
CA GLU A 88 6.59 4.02 -13.01
C GLU A 88 5.71 5.00 -12.22
N ASN A 89 4.46 5.14 -12.62
CA ASN A 89 3.53 6.07 -12.01
C ASN A 89 2.45 5.34 -11.24
N PRO A 90 1.95 5.91 -10.12
CA PRO A 90 0.82 5.32 -9.42
C PRO A 90 -0.45 5.42 -10.28
N PRO A 91 -1.48 4.60 -9.96
CA PRO A 91 -2.73 4.67 -10.69
C PRO A 91 -3.35 6.06 -10.59
N ARG A 92 -3.88 6.53 -11.68
CA ARG A 92 -4.52 7.85 -11.78
C ARG A 92 -5.95 7.68 -12.25
N ARG A 93 -6.79 8.61 -11.84
CA ARG A 93 -8.14 8.66 -12.38
C ARG A 93 -8.04 9.04 -13.87
N SER A 94 -8.57 8.18 -14.71
CA SER A 94 -8.50 8.38 -16.14
C SER A 94 -9.71 9.17 -16.64
N PHE A 95 -9.70 10.46 -16.41
CA PHE A 95 -10.75 11.30 -16.99
C PHE A 95 -10.70 11.25 -18.51
N ASP A 96 -9.48 11.16 -19.04
CA ASP A 96 -9.28 11.11 -20.49
C ASP A 96 -9.80 9.82 -21.10
N ALA A 97 -9.76 8.72 -20.36
CA ALA A 97 -10.28 7.44 -20.84
C ALA A 97 -11.81 7.42 -20.88
N GLU A 98 -12.45 8.28 -20.12
CA GLU A 98 -13.90 8.39 -20.07
C GLU A 98 -14.44 9.37 -21.11
N VAL A 99 -13.58 10.17 -21.67
CA VAL A 99 -13.95 11.11 -22.73
C VAL A 99 -13.72 10.43 -24.04
N PRO A 100 -14.80 10.16 -24.77
CA PRO A 100 -14.68 9.49 -26.07
C PRO A 100 -13.91 10.35 -27.05
#